data_d0d02a857f6c6c20ae336fab978f4f2e
#
_entry.id   d0d02a857f6c6c20ae336fab978f4f2e
#
_cell.length_a   1.000
_cell.length_b   1.000
_cell.length_c   1.000
_cell.angle_alpha   90.00
_cell.angle_beta   90.00
_cell.angle_gamma   90.00
#
_symmetry.space_group_name_H-M   'P 1'
#
loop_
_entity.id
_entity.type
_entity.pdbx_description
1 polymer ?
#
loop_
_entity_poly.entity_id
_entity_poly.type
_entity_poly.pdbx_seq_one_letter_code
_entity_poly.pdbx_strand_id
1 'polypeptide(L)'
;MRLMHENTGELVGHLVNISPEGFRLESLRAIPINKDFPLRIELPHDITDKPYMVFLARSKWCRPDRIDPTLFDAGFEITEMMPGDADIFRLIFERYGSLDTFHENRADYLWGR
;
A
#
# COMPACT_ATOMS: atom_id res chain seq x y z
N MET A 1 -4.71 -1.42 5.53
CA MET A 1 -4.18 -0.08 5.85
C MET A 1 -4.46 0.85 4.69
N ARG A 2 -4.87 2.06 4.99
CA ARG A 2 -5.21 3.04 3.98
C ARG A 2 -4.03 3.95 3.69
N LEU A 3 -3.85 4.29 2.42
CA LEU A 3 -2.84 5.25 2.00
C LEU A 3 -3.54 6.50 1.48
N MET A 4 -3.17 7.63 2.04
CA MET A 4 -3.75 8.93 1.71
C MET A 4 -2.71 9.79 1.02
N HIS A 5 -3.16 10.66 0.14
CA HIS A 5 -2.27 11.64 -0.47
C HIS A 5 -1.98 12.70 0.60
N GLU A 6 -0.71 12.92 0.88
CA GLU A 6 -0.34 13.79 2.01
C GLU A 6 -0.82 15.22 1.81
N ASN A 7 -0.77 15.73 0.60
CA ASN A 7 -1.11 17.13 0.34
C ASN A 7 -2.61 17.40 0.24
N THR A 8 -3.39 16.42 -0.19
CA THR A 8 -4.82 16.64 -0.41
C THR A 8 -5.70 15.93 0.62
N GLY A 9 -5.16 14.94 1.32
CA GLY A 9 -5.93 14.14 2.25
C GLY A 9 -6.85 13.14 1.58
N GLU A 10 -6.78 13.01 0.25
CA GLU A 10 -7.63 12.07 -0.45
C GLU A 10 -7.11 10.64 -0.31
N LEU A 11 -8.01 9.69 -0.25
CA LEU A 11 -7.64 8.29 -0.21
C LEU A 11 -7.07 7.88 -1.56
N VAL A 12 -5.86 7.33 -1.57
CA VAL A 12 -5.26 6.81 -2.79
C VAL A 12 -5.63 5.35 -2.96
N GLY A 13 -5.61 4.59 -1.89
CA GLY A 13 -5.99 3.19 -1.97
C GLY A 13 -5.74 2.46 -0.67
N HIS A 14 -5.93 1.13 -0.73
CA HIS A 14 -5.73 0.26 0.41
C HIS A 14 -4.53 -0.64 0.16
N LEU A 15 -3.69 -0.78 1.16
CA LEU A 15 -2.51 -1.62 1.06
C LEU A 15 -2.92 -3.08 0.92
N VAL A 16 -2.40 -3.76 -0.08
CA VAL A 16 -2.71 -5.16 -0.33
C VAL A 16 -1.49 -6.04 -0.08
N ASN A 17 -0.33 -5.58 -0.49
CA ASN A 17 0.89 -6.35 -0.38
C ASN A 17 2.05 -5.40 -0.16
N ILE A 18 3.09 -5.89 0.51
CA ILE A 18 4.23 -5.07 0.84
C ILE A 18 5.50 -5.90 0.65
N SER A 19 6.55 -5.26 0.17
CA SER A 19 7.85 -5.87 0.01
C SER A 19 8.91 -4.89 0.50
N PRO A 20 10.16 -5.32 0.64
CA PRO A 20 11.18 -4.38 1.13
C PRO A 20 11.34 -3.11 0.30
N GLU A 21 11.07 -3.19 -1.01
CA GLU A 21 11.28 -2.04 -1.88
C GLU A 21 10.04 -1.20 -2.10
N GLY A 22 8.86 -1.74 -1.81
CA GLY A 22 7.64 -1.03 -2.12
C GLY A 22 6.40 -1.78 -1.72
N PHE A 23 5.31 -1.51 -2.42
CA PHE A 23 4.04 -2.09 -2.04
C PHE A 23 3.06 -2.08 -3.23
N ARG A 24 2.00 -2.83 -3.06
CA ARG A 24 0.88 -2.85 -4.01
C ARG A 24 -0.38 -2.41 -3.27
N LEU A 25 -1.20 -1.63 -3.93
CA LEU A 25 -2.46 -1.20 -3.36
C LEU A 25 -3.61 -1.41 -4.34
N GLU A 26 -4.82 -1.39 -3.79
CA GLU A 26 -6.05 -1.37 -4.57
C GLU A 26 -6.67 0.02 -4.50
N SER A 27 -7.13 0.52 -5.62
CA SER A 27 -7.71 1.86 -5.73
C SER A 27 -9.02 1.79 -6.51
N LEU A 28 -9.91 2.73 -6.24
CA LEU A 28 -11.14 2.87 -7.01
C LEU A 28 -10.91 3.59 -8.33
N ARG A 29 -9.78 4.21 -8.50
CA ARG A 29 -9.45 4.95 -9.71
C ARG A 29 -8.12 4.50 -10.25
N ALA A 30 -7.96 4.66 -11.56
CA ALA A 30 -6.67 4.40 -12.19
C ALA A 30 -5.67 5.41 -11.65
N ILE A 31 -4.45 4.93 -11.39
CA ILE A 31 -3.40 5.76 -10.84
C ILE A 31 -2.40 6.06 -11.95
N PRO A 32 -2.09 7.33 -12.20
CA PRO A 32 -1.09 7.70 -13.21
C PRO A 32 0.26 7.07 -12.84
N ILE A 33 0.94 6.51 -13.82
CA ILE A 33 2.22 5.84 -13.56
C ILE A 33 3.39 6.79 -13.77
N ASN A 34 4.53 6.40 -13.21
CA ASN A 34 5.78 7.18 -13.29
C ASN A 34 5.62 8.54 -12.64
N LYS A 35 4.86 8.60 -11.58
CA LYS A 35 4.67 9.83 -10.82
C LYS A 35 5.04 9.61 -9.37
N ASP A 36 5.54 10.66 -8.75
CA ASP A 36 5.91 10.65 -7.34
C ASP A 36 4.71 11.12 -6.52
N PHE A 37 4.41 10.37 -5.49
CA PHE A 37 3.29 10.69 -4.61
C PHE A 37 3.80 10.81 -3.18
N PRO A 38 3.53 11.93 -2.51
CA PRO A 38 3.74 11.99 -1.06
C PRO A 38 2.55 11.30 -0.41
N LEU A 39 2.82 10.19 0.24
CA LEU A 39 1.78 9.35 0.81
C LEU A 39 1.86 9.31 2.32
N ARG A 40 0.70 9.18 2.93
CA ARG A 40 0.58 8.97 4.36
C ARG A 40 -0.10 7.62 4.58
N ILE A 41 0.49 6.81 5.45
CA ILE A 41 -0.12 5.55 5.84
C ILE A 41 -0.41 5.58 7.33
N GLU A 42 -1.62 5.21 7.71
CA GLU A 42 -1.99 5.09 9.12
C GLU A 42 -1.37 3.82 9.68
N LEU A 43 -0.84 3.90 10.88
CA LEU A 43 -0.06 2.81 11.43
C LEU A 43 -0.84 2.08 12.52
N PRO A 44 -0.69 0.74 12.60
CA PRO A 44 -1.35 -0.03 13.66
C PRO A 44 -0.67 0.22 15.00
N HIS A 45 -1.46 0.26 16.05
CA HIS A 45 -0.96 0.54 17.39
C HIS A 45 -0.08 -0.58 17.94
N ASP A 46 -0.23 -1.79 17.43
CA ASP A 46 0.57 -2.92 17.90
C ASP A 46 1.97 -2.95 17.29
N ILE A 47 2.26 -2.06 16.36
CA ILE A 47 3.58 -1.98 15.75
C ILE A 47 4.36 -0.80 16.30
N THR A 48 3.68 0.32 16.49
CA THR A 48 4.35 1.55 16.89
C THR A 48 3.34 2.48 17.56
N ASP A 49 3.84 3.39 18.39
CA ASP A 49 3.01 4.43 18.98
C ASP A 49 2.77 5.57 18.01
N LYS A 50 3.49 5.60 16.89
CA LYS A 50 3.30 6.62 15.89
C LYS A 50 1.97 6.42 15.20
N PRO A 51 1.15 7.46 15.04
CA PRO A 51 -0.17 7.27 14.42
C PRO A 51 -0.09 7.09 12.91
N TYR A 52 0.93 7.65 12.27
CA TYR A 52 1.08 7.53 10.83
C TYR A 52 2.52 7.83 10.45
N MET A 53 2.88 7.50 9.21
CA MET A 53 4.15 7.95 8.65
C MET A 53 3.92 8.47 7.24
N VAL A 54 4.85 9.30 6.77
CA VAL A 54 4.78 9.93 5.47
C VAL A 54 6.04 9.57 4.70
N PHE A 55 5.89 9.28 3.42
CA PHE A 55 7.02 8.92 2.58
C PHE A 55 6.70 9.27 1.12
N LEU A 56 7.73 9.24 0.27
CA LEU A 56 7.54 9.41 -1.16
C LEU A 56 7.61 8.06 -1.84
N ALA A 57 6.71 7.85 -2.79
CA ALA A 57 6.68 6.62 -3.56
C ALA A 57 6.37 6.95 -5.00
N ARG A 58 6.93 6.15 -5.91
CA ARG A 58 6.70 6.33 -7.34
C ARG A 58 5.83 5.21 -7.85
N SER A 59 4.76 5.59 -8.56
CA SER A 59 3.89 4.60 -9.18
C SER A 59 4.60 3.98 -10.38
N LYS A 60 4.67 2.66 -10.39
CA LYS A 60 5.42 1.93 -11.42
C LYS A 60 4.51 1.29 -12.45
N TRP A 61 3.35 0.83 -12.01
CA TRP A 61 2.38 0.20 -12.89
C TRP A 61 0.99 0.31 -12.28
N CYS A 62 -0.01 0.21 -13.15
CA CYS A 62 -1.41 0.23 -12.72
C CYS A 62 -2.21 -0.56 -13.74
N ARG A 63 -3.14 -1.37 -13.27
CA ARG A 63 -3.97 -2.19 -14.16
C ARG A 63 -5.29 -2.50 -13.46
N PRO A 64 -6.36 -2.81 -14.21
CA PRO A 64 -7.60 -3.26 -13.60
C PRO A 64 -7.37 -4.54 -12.81
N ASP A 65 -8.07 -4.68 -11.70
CA ASP A 65 -8.00 -5.87 -10.89
C ASP A 65 -8.56 -7.05 -11.70
N ARG A 66 -7.95 -8.21 -11.56
CA ARG A 66 -8.35 -9.37 -12.35
C ARG A 66 -9.68 -9.93 -11.92
N ILE A 67 -10.03 -9.77 -10.67
CA ILE A 67 -11.26 -10.32 -10.13
C ILE A 67 -12.39 -9.31 -10.20
N ASP A 68 -12.10 -8.08 -9.81
CA ASP A 68 -13.09 -7.00 -9.82
C ASP A 68 -12.56 -5.85 -10.68
N PRO A 69 -12.91 -5.83 -11.97
CA PRO A 69 -12.36 -4.82 -12.88
C PRO A 69 -12.81 -3.38 -12.60
N THR A 70 -13.68 -3.17 -11.62
CA THR A 70 -14.01 -1.81 -11.18
C THR A 70 -12.95 -1.27 -10.24
N LEU A 71 -12.04 -2.12 -9.80
CA LEU A 71 -10.90 -1.73 -8.96
C LEU A 71 -9.64 -1.75 -9.80
N PHE A 72 -8.62 -1.05 -9.29
CA PHE A 72 -7.32 -1.03 -9.94
C PHE A 72 -6.25 -1.49 -8.98
N ASP A 73 -5.32 -2.29 -9.47
CA ASP A 73 -4.11 -2.66 -8.73
C ASP A 73 -2.99 -1.75 -9.18
N ALA A 74 -2.23 -1.22 -8.25
CA ALA A 74 -1.11 -0.35 -8.58
C ALA A 74 0.09 -0.71 -7.73
N GLY A 75 1.25 -0.76 -8.36
CA GLY A 75 2.51 -1.04 -7.70
C GLY A 75 3.32 0.23 -7.55
N PHE A 76 3.91 0.40 -6.36
CA PHE A 76 4.70 1.57 -6.02
C PHE A 76 6.06 1.16 -5.50
N GLU A 77 7.05 1.97 -5.82
CA GLU A 77 8.39 1.85 -5.27
C GLU A 77 8.59 2.99 -4.29
N ILE A 78 9.07 2.71 -3.08
CA ILE A 78 9.37 3.75 -2.11
C ILE A 78 10.67 4.41 -2.53
N THR A 79 10.63 5.71 -2.72
CA THR A 79 11.80 6.46 -3.19
C THR A 79 12.45 7.28 -2.10
N GLU A 80 11.70 7.66 -1.07
CA GLU A 80 12.28 8.44 0.02
C GLU A 80 11.49 8.19 1.30
N MET A 81 12.21 7.92 2.38
CA MET A 81 11.60 7.61 3.67
C MET A 81 12.58 7.97 4.77
N MET A 82 12.07 8.53 5.86
CA MET A 82 12.91 8.84 7.01
C MET A 82 13.51 7.55 7.58
N PRO A 83 14.74 7.58 8.08
CA PRO A 83 15.38 6.35 8.57
C PRO A 83 14.58 5.64 9.67
N GLY A 84 14.00 6.38 10.59
CA GLY A 84 13.17 5.75 11.61
C GLY A 84 11.92 5.11 11.05
N ASP A 85 11.37 5.70 9.99
CA ASP A 85 10.19 5.16 9.35
C ASP A 85 10.52 3.91 8.54
N ALA A 86 11.74 3.82 8.05
CA ALA A 86 12.16 2.60 7.35
C ALA A 86 12.12 1.39 8.29
N ASP A 87 12.47 1.60 9.56
CA ASP A 87 12.39 0.52 10.54
C ASP A 87 10.94 0.13 10.78
N ILE A 88 10.04 1.10 10.83
CA ILE A 88 8.62 0.82 11.01
C ILE A 88 8.09 0.06 9.79
N PHE A 89 8.49 0.47 8.59
CA PHE A 89 8.05 -0.19 7.38
C PHE A 89 8.51 -1.65 7.38
N ARG A 90 9.73 -1.90 7.83
CA ARG A 90 10.25 -3.26 7.92
C ARG A 90 9.44 -4.09 8.91
N LEU A 91 9.04 -3.50 10.05
CA LEU A 91 8.20 -4.20 11.00
C LEU A 91 6.83 -4.53 10.42
N ILE A 92 6.27 -3.62 9.63
CA ILE A 92 5.02 -3.90 8.94
C ILE A 92 5.20 -5.06 7.99
N PHE A 93 6.30 -5.08 7.24
CA PHE A 93 6.57 -6.17 6.33
C PHE A 93 6.70 -7.49 7.08
N GLU A 94 7.41 -7.50 8.19
CA GLU A 94 7.60 -8.72 8.97
C GLU A 94 6.28 -9.21 9.56
N ARG A 95 5.45 -8.30 10.04
CA ARG A 95 4.18 -8.66 10.67
C ARG A 95 3.10 -8.98 9.64
N TYR A 96 3.05 -8.22 8.57
CA TYR A 96 1.97 -8.30 7.59
C TYR A 96 2.46 -8.60 6.18
N GLY A 97 3.67 -9.05 6.04
CA GLY A 97 4.21 -9.34 4.71
C GLY A 97 3.44 -10.43 3.98
N SER A 98 2.61 -11.18 4.69
CA SER A 98 1.78 -12.19 4.08
C SER A 98 0.38 -11.67 3.75
N LEU A 99 0.18 -10.35 3.76
CA LEU A 99 -1.11 -9.79 3.43
C LEU A 99 -1.63 -10.28 2.09
N ASP A 100 -0.73 -10.47 1.15
CA ASP A 100 -1.11 -10.94 -0.16
C ASP A 100 -1.76 -12.32 -0.08
N THR A 101 -1.16 -13.21 0.68
CA THR A 101 -1.72 -14.53 0.89
C THR A 101 -3.05 -14.43 1.62
N PHE A 102 -3.12 -13.58 2.61
CA PHE A 102 -4.33 -13.38 3.35
C PHE A 102 -5.43 -12.85 2.44
N HIS A 103 -5.08 -11.92 1.57
CA HIS A 103 -6.02 -11.37 0.62
C HIS A 103 -6.51 -12.45 -0.33
N GLU A 104 -5.63 -13.29 -0.79
CA GLU A 104 -6.03 -14.37 -1.67
C GLU A 104 -6.97 -15.32 -0.97
N ASN A 105 -6.68 -15.62 0.27
CA ASN A 105 -7.57 -16.50 1.01
C ASN A 105 -8.94 -15.92 1.10
N ARG A 106 -9.01 -14.62 1.19
CA ARG A 106 -10.27 -14.04 1.32
C ARG A 106 -11.00 -14.05 0.04
N ALA A 107 -10.30 -13.96 -0.98
CA ALA A 107 -10.90 -13.94 -2.24
C ALA A 107 -11.14 -15.26 -2.63
N ASP A 108 -10.47 -15.85 -2.24
CA ASP A 108 -10.65 -16.96 -2.31
C ASP A 108 -11.28 -17.16 -1.43
N TYR A 109 -11.13 -16.40 -1.01
CA TYR A 109 -11.66 -15.94 -0.24
C TYR A 109 -12.86 -15.61 -0.80
N LEU A 110 -13.05 -15.58 -1.37
CA LEU A 110 -13.98 -15.36 -1.81
C LEU A 110 -14.07 -16.16 -2.61
N TRP A 111 -13.44 -16.72 -2.89
CA TRP A 111 -13.38 -17.41 -3.66
C TRP A 111 -12.36 -17.97 -3.79
N GLY A 112 -12.04 -17.84 -3.33
CA GLY A 112 -11.29 -18.36 -3.39
C GLY A 112 -10.49 -17.93 -4.21
N ARG A 113 -10.25 -17.50 -4.49
CA ARG A 113 -9.63 -17.16 -5.26
C ARG A 113 -8.78 -17.34 -5.01
#